data_fd9d789c29daeb012663bc128bbbe846
#
_entry.id   fd9d789c29daeb012663bc128bbbe846
#
_cell.length_a   1.000
_cell.length_b   1.000
_cell.length_c   1.000
_cell.angle_alpha   90.00
_cell.angle_beta   90.00
_cell.angle_gamma   90.00
#
_symmetry.space_group_name_H-M   'P 1'
#
loop_
_entity.id
_entity.type
_entity.pdbx_description
1 polymer ?
#
loop_
_entity_poly.entity_id
_entity_poly.type
_entity_poly.pdbx_seq_one_letter_code
_entity_poly.pdbx_strand_id
1 'polypeptide(L)'
;MKYKIFLLPFFVLLFVFSPLNSKTVQALNQTERVRLLQQIEILKQEFGLLQTLLSNLRLQQEIIAPSYLAVNLSDNSVVLEKKPNQTYPIASITKLMTAVIALENIDRKQTITLTKKMLEPFGHSPALFLGLKVSAENLLKASLIQSTNDAPESLAYFLGKEKFLTFMNQKAKKLEMTNTVFYDVSGLNSANHSTAQDLAKLLLYIYKNHPEILSITKDNNFWLPDSTGRLLKFQNVNNFYYFPSFIGGKTGYLPEAKQTLASIFNVNEKPIAIIVLSSANRQADTFTILRKLKDSH
;
A
#
# COMPACT_ATOMS: atom_id res chain seq x y z
N MET A 1 -12.92 6.12 32.96
CA MET A 1 -13.61 7.36 32.55
C MET A 1 -14.09 7.18 31.13
N LYS A 2 -15.42 7.10 30.92
CA LYS A 2 -16.04 6.82 29.61
C LYS A 2 -16.14 8.12 28.82
N TYR A 3 -15.42 8.24 27.71
CA TYR A 3 -15.59 9.33 26.75
C TYR A 3 -16.86 9.10 25.96
N LYS A 4 -17.93 9.88 26.24
CA LYS A 4 -19.07 10.04 25.36
C LYS A 4 -18.60 10.90 24.18
N ILE A 5 -18.33 10.27 23.05
CA ILE A 5 -18.13 10.96 21.77
C ILE A 5 -19.48 11.51 21.35
N PHE A 6 -19.59 12.83 21.34
CA PHE A 6 -20.77 13.57 20.87
C PHE A 6 -20.90 13.36 19.35
N LEU A 7 -21.88 12.55 18.95
CA LEU A 7 -22.31 12.34 17.55
C LEU A 7 -23.14 13.51 16.97
N LEU A 8 -23.13 14.66 17.62
CA LEU A 8 -23.95 15.80 17.22
C LEU A 8 -23.50 16.58 15.96
N PRO A 9 -22.19 16.59 15.54
CA PRO A 9 -21.81 17.42 14.39
C PRO A 9 -22.15 16.80 13.02
N PHE A 10 -22.40 15.49 12.95
CA PHE A 10 -22.63 14.85 11.64
C PHE A 10 -24.04 15.12 11.07
N PHE A 11 -25.04 15.31 11.93
CA PHE A 11 -26.40 15.65 11.51
C PHE A 11 -26.55 17.11 11.07
N VAL A 12 -25.76 18.03 11.62
CA VAL A 12 -25.79 19.44 11.24
C VAL A 12 -25.18 19.69 9.87
N LEU A 13 -24.13 18.92 9.47
CA LEU A 13 -23.52 19.04 8.14
C LEU A 13 -24.45 18.57 7.00
N LEU A 14 -25.28 17.56 7.23
CA LEU A 14 -26.26 17.09 6.25
C LEU A 14 -27.40 18.12 6.01
N PHE A 15 -27.73 18.93 7.00
CA PHE A 15 -28.76 19.99 6.88
C PHE A 15 -28.26 21.27 6.20
N VAL A 16 -26.94 21.54 6.25
CA VAL A 16 -26.37 22.77 5.64
C VAL A 16 -26.06 22.58 4.14
N PHE A 17 -25.89 21.34 3.66
CA PHE A 17 -25.61 21.05 2.25
C PHE A 17 -26.76 20.38 1.48
N SER A 18 -27.86 20.00 2.13
CA SER A 18 -29.09 19.72 1.38
C SER A 18 -29.71 21.05 0.94
N PRO A 19 -30.24 21.16 -0.30
CA PRO A 19 -31.00 22.33 -0.67
C PRO A 19 -32.18 22.41 0.31
N LEU A 20 -32.06 23.26 1.32
CA LEU A 20 -33.14 23.58 2.25
C LEU A 20 -34.35 23.92 1.40
N ASN A 21 -35.38 23.08 1.51
CA ASN A 21 -36.61 23.25 0.76
C ASN A 21 -37.05 24.72 0.95
N SER A 22 -37.05 25.49 -0.12
CA SER A 22 -37.28 26.93 -0.13
C SER A 22 -38.54 27.33 0.67
N LYS A 23 -39.54 26.43 0.75
CA LYS A 23 -40.76 26.56 1.51
C LYS A 23 -40.54 26.59 3.04
N THR A 24 -39.59 25.83 3.59
CA THR A 24 -39.31 25.79 5.03
C THR A 24 -38.57 27.04 5.50
N VAL A 25 -37.70 27.60 4.65
CA VAL A 25 -37.00 28.88 4.96
C VAL A 25 -37.91 30.07 4.85
N GLN A 26 -38.97 30.05 4.01
CA GLN A 26 -39.97 31.09 3.89
C GLN A 26 -40.94 31.14 5.09
N ALA A 27 -41.10 30.06 5.84
CA ALA A 27 -41.97 29.97 7.01
C ALA A 27 -41.38 30.58 8.30
N LEU A 28 -40.06 30.83 8.34
CA LEU A 28 -39.37 31.41 9.49
C LEU A 28 -39.65 32.93 9.56
N ASN A 29 -39.99 33.43 10.78
CA ASN A 29 -40.08 34.87 10.97
C ASN A 29 -38.71 35.55 10.87
N GLN A 30 -38.69 36.86 10.68
CA GLN A 30 -37.46 37.62 10.41
C GLN A 30 -36.42 37.49 11.56
N THR A 31 -36.87 37.40 12.79
CA THR A 31 -36.02 37.26 13.99
C THR A 31 -35.31 35.87 14.01
N GLU A 32 -36.06 34.82 13.67
CA GLU A 32 -35.50 33.46 13.57
C GLU A 32 -34.47 33.32 12.44
N ARG A 33 -34.73 33.97 11.29
CA ARG A 33 -33.78 34.02 10.18
C ARG A 33 -32.46 34.69 10.57
N VAL A 34 -32.53 35.84 11.23
CA VAL A 34 -31.34 36.57 11.72
C VAL A 34 -30.57 35.73 12.73
N ARG A 35 -31.27 35.09 13.67
CA ARG A 35 -30.62 34.19 14.66
C ARG A 35 -29.92 33.01 14.00
N LEU A 36 -30.56 32.37 13.03
CA LEU A 36 -29.95 31.25 12.28
C LEU A 36 -28.74 31.69 11.45
N LEU A 37 -28.81 32.85 10.80
CA LEU A 37 -27.68 33.40 10.06
C LEU A 37 -26.49 33.71 10.97
N GLN A 38 -26.73 34.24 12.16
CA GLN A 38 -25.69 34.46 13.17
C GLN A 38 -25.05 33.13 13.63
N GLN A 39 -25.89 32.11 13.90
CA GLN A 39 -25.37 30.78 14.26
C GLN A 39 -24.53 30.13 13.14
N ILE A 40 -24.96 30.27 11.89
CA ILE A 40 -24.22 29.77 10.72
C ILE A 40 -22.86 30.47 10.64
N GLU A 41 -22.80 31.77 10.88
CA GLU A 41 -21.53 32.50 10.81
C GLU A 41 -20.57 32.10 11.94
N ILE A 42 -21.08 31.88 13.15
CA ILE A 42 -20.30 31.38 14.29
C ILE A 42 -19.73 29.96 13.93
N LEU A 43 -20.57 29.06 13.42
CA LEU A 43 -20.16 27.72 13.04
C LEU A 43 -19.12 27.73 11.93
N LYS A 44 -19.20 28.66 10.97
CA LYS A 44 -18.17 28.82 9.92
C LYS A 44 -16.82 29.26 10.51
N GLN A 45 -16.85 30.19 11.47
CA GLN A 45 -15.64 30.66 12.16
C GLN A 45 -15.01 29.54 12.98
N GLU A 46 -15.81 28.78 13.75
CA GLU A 46 -15.33 27.61 14.51
C GLU A 46 -14.74 26.53 13.60
N PHE A 47 -15.39 26.25 12.47
CA PHE A 47 -14.90 25.30 11.48
C PHE A 47 -13.56 25.74 10.87
N GLY A 48 -13.41 27.03 10.53
CA GLY A 48 -12.16 27.61 10.07
C GLY A 48 -11.03 27.49 11.11
N LEU A 49 -11.36 27.76 12.39
CA LEU A 49 -10.40 27.59 13.48
C LEU A 49 -9.98 26.14 13.67
N LEU A 50 -10.92 25.20 13.63
CA LEU A 50 -10.64 23.76 13.71
C LEU A 50 -9.79 23.28 12.52
N GLN A 51 -10.04 23.75 11.32
CA GLN A 51 -9.20 23.46 10.15
C GLN A 51 -7.77 23.97 10.35
N THR A 52 -7.61 25.19 10.86
CA THR A 52 -6.29 25.77 11.17
C THR A 52 -5.56 24.99 12.26
N LEU A 53 -6.24 24.61 13.33
CA LEU A 53 -5.69 23.77 14.41
C LEU A 53 -5.26 22.38 13.88
N LEU A 54 -6.12 21.74 13.08
CA LEU A 54 -5.81 20.46 12.45
C LEU A 54 -4.61 20.56 11.49
N SER A 55 -4.52 21.64 10.72
CA SER A 55 -3.37 21.88 9.84
C SER A 55 -2.08 22.05 10.64
N ASN A 56 -2.11 22.83 11.74
CA ASN A 56 -0.95 23.03 12.62
C ASN A 56 -0.52 21.74 13.31
N LEU A 57 -1.45 20.93 13.82
CA LEU A 57 -1.17 19.63 14.40
C LEU A 57 -0.56 18.66 13.37
N ARG A 58 -1.07 18.68 12.13
CA ARG A 58 -0.54 17.89 11.02
C ARG A 58 0.87 18.33 10.61
N LEU A 59 1.16 19.65 10.63
CA LEU A 59 2.48 20.20 10.32
C LEU A 59 3.55 19.78 11.33
N GLN A 60 3.18 19.52 12.60
CA GLN A 60 4.07 19.06 13.65
C GLN A 60 4.28 17.54 13.67
N GLN A 61 3.55 16.78 12.83
CA GLN A 61 3.69 15.32 12.82
C GLN A 61 5.06 14.91 12.28
N GLU A 62 5.85 14.25 13.12
CA GLU A 62 7.15 13.70 12.75
C GLU A 62 7.01 12.33 12.08
N ILE A 63 7.99 11.99 11.24
CA ILE A 63 8.15 10.65 10.68
C ILE A 63 8.86 9.80 11.74
N ILE A 64 8.12 8.86 12.33
CA ILE A 64 8.63 8.02 13.42
C ILE A 64 9.39 6.78 12.93
N ALA A 65 9.26 6.42 11.65
CA ALA A 65 10.00 5.31 11.06
C ALA A 65 11.53 5.49 11.28
N PRO A 66 12.25 4.43 11.71
CA PRO A 66 13.69 4.51 11.91
C PRO A 66 14.48 4.60 10.60
N SER A 67 13.90 4.13 9.48
CA SER A 67 14.48 4.24 8.15
C SER A 67 13.39 4.53 7.11
N TYR A 68 13.65 5.53 6.27
CA TYR A 68 12.81 5.86 5.13
C TYR A 68 13.62 6.52 4.02
N LEU A 69 13.06 6.49 2.80
CA LEU A 69 13.61 7.16 1.62
C LEU A 69 12.46 7.58 0.72
N ALA A 70 12.53 8.83 0.23
CA ALA A 70 11.75 9.32 -0.89
C ALA A 70 12.70 9.75 -2.01
N VAL A 71 12.56 9.15 -3.19
CA VAL A 71 13.43 9.40 -4.34
C VAL A 71 12.60 9.60 -5.60
N ASN A 72 12.93 10.61 -6.38
CA ASN A 72 12.33 10.87 -7.68
C ASN A 72 12.89 9.86 -8.71
N LEU A 73 12.00 9.05 -9.29
CA LEU A 73 12.40 8.00 -10.25
C LEU A 73 12.73 8.55 -11.64
N SER A 74 12.46 9.83 -11.92
CA SER A 74 12.79 10.44 -13.21
C SER A 74 14.28 10.81 -13.33
N ASP A 75 14.89 11.26 -12.22
CA ASP A 75 16.26 11.76 -12.16
C ASP A 75 17.12 11.12 -11.05
N ASN A 76 16.54 10.23 -10.27
CA ASN A 76 17.14 9.56 -9.10
C ASN A 76 17.54 10.54 -7.97
N SER A 77 17.02 11.75 -7.93
CA SER A 77 17.29 12.70 -6.86
C SER A 77 16.61 12.26 -5.56
N VAL A 78 17.37 12.25 -4.47
CA VAL A 78 16.85 12.01 -3.12
C VAL A 78 16.14 13.26 -2.64
N VAL A 79 14.87 13.12 -2.26
CA VAL A 79 14.04 14.24 -1.81
C VAL A 79 13.95 14.29 -0.29
N LEU A 80 13.86 13.11 0.35
CA LEU A 80 13.79 13.00 1.80
C LEU A 80 14.34 11.63 2.24
N GLU A 81 15.18 11.60 3.28
CA GLU A 81 15.74 10.34 3.76
C GLU A 81 16.05 10.36 5.25
N LYS A 82 16.10 9.15 5.82
CA LYS A 82 16.65 8.87 7.15
C LYS A 82 17.21 7.45 7.15
N LYS A 83 18.51 7.31 7.39
CA LYS A 83 19.23 6.03 7.46
C LYS A 83 18.88 5.08 6.30
N PRO A 84 18.96 5.54 5.01
CA PRO A 84 18.45 4.77 3.86
C PRO A 84 19.23 3.48 3.61
N ASN A 85 20.46 3.38 4.11
CA ASN A 85 21.34 2.21 3.97
C ASN A 85 21.30 1.25 5.17
N GLN A 86 20.47 1.52 6.19
CA GLN A 86 20.31 0.61 7.31
C GLN A 86 19.43 -0.57 6.92
N THR A 87 19.89 -1.78 7.22
CA THR A 87 19.24 -3.04 6.89
C THR A 87 18.10 -3.35 7.86
N TYR A 88 16.96 -3.79 7.32
CA TYR A 88 15.79 -4.24 8.08
C TYR A 88 15.14 -5.46 7.43
N PRO A 89 14.46 -6.33 8.19
CA PRO A 89 13.54 -7.30 7.62
C PRO A 89 12.45 -6.59 6.81
N ILE A 90 12.11 -7.14 5.64
CA ILE A 90 11.21 -6.46 4.69
C ILE A 90 9.82 -7.07 4.58
N ALA A 91 9.62 -8.25 5.20
CA ALA A 91 8.35 -8.97 5.15
C ALA A 91 7.83 -9.11 3.71
N SER A 92 6.53 -8.94 3.49
CA SER A 92 5.88 -9.12 2.17
C SER A 92 6.30 -8.13 1.07
N ILE A 93 7.20 -7.16 1.33
CA ILE A 93 7.85 -6.41 0.24
C ILE A 93 8.64 -7.37 -0.67
N THR A 94 9.14 -8.48 -0.13
CA THR A 94 9.75 -9.61 -0.86
C THR A 94 8.97 -10.00 -2.11
N LYS A 95 7.62 -9.96 -2.05
CA LYS A 95 6.74 -10.34 -3.16
C LYS A 95 6.88 -9.46 -4.42
N LEU A 96 7.47 -8.27 -4.29
CA LEU A 96 7.83 -7.46 -5.46
C LEU A 96 8.93 -8.13 -6.28
N MET A 97 10.00 -8.64 -5.63
CA MET A 97 11.05 -9.39 -6.32
C MET A 97 10.51 -10.71 -6.86
N THR A 98 9.67 -11.40 -6.09
CA THR A 98 9.01 -12.63 -6.54
C THR A 98 8.20 -12.41 -7.80
N ALA A 99 7.46 -11.29 -7.88
CA ALA A 99 6.69 -10.94 -9.07
C ALA A 99 7.60 -10.68 -10.29
N VAL A 100 8.72 -9.99 -10.11
CA VAL A 100 9.72 -9.78 -11.17
C VAL A 100 10.23 -11.11 -11.69
N ILE A 101 10.68 -12.01 -10.79
CA ILE A 101 11.22 -13.31 -11.21
C ILE A 101 10.17 -14.17 -11.91
N ALA A 102 8.93 -14.17 -11.39
CA ALA A 102 7.84 -14.92 -12.03
C ALA A 102 7.54 -14.41 -13.44
N LEU A 103 7.43 -13.09 -13.64
CA LEU A 103 7.17 -12.49 -14.95
C LEU A 103 8.29 -12.75 -15.96
N GLU A 104 9.54 -12.78 -15.50
CA GLU A 104 10.69 -13.02 -16.38
C GLU A 104 10.90 -14.49 -16.75
N ASN A 105 10.32 -15.46 -16.01
CA ASN A 105 10.65 -16.87 -16.16
C ASN A 105 9.45 -17.80 -16.30
N ILE A 106 8.23 -17.33 -16.13
CA ILE A 106 7.00 -18.12 -16.22
C ILE A 106 6.02 -17.43 -17.17
N ASP A 107 5.48 -18.17 -18.14
CA ASP A 107 4.40 -17.65 -18.97
C ASP A 107 3.19 -17.33 -18.08
N ARG A 108 2.66 -16.11 -18.17
CA ARG A 108 1.51 -15.63 -17.40
C ARG A 108 0.27 -16.51 -17.57
N LYS A 109 0.09 -17.13 -18.74
CA LYS A 109 -1.03 -18.03 -19.07
C LYS A 109 -0.78 -19.47 -18.58
N GLN A 110 0.43 -19.79 -18.13
CA GLN A 110 0.77 -21.12 -17.62
C GLN A 110 -0.20 -21.52 -16.50
N THR A 111 -0.89 -22.64 -16.70
CA THR A 111 -1.76 -23.22 -15.66
C THR A 111 -0.92 -24.06 -14.69
N ILE A 112 -1.08 -23.78 -13.41
CA ILE A 112 -0.42 -24.44 -12.28
C ILE A 112 -1.50 -25.16 -11.48
N THR A 113 -1.32 -26.47 -11.24
CA THR A 113 -2.18 -27.23 -10.34
C THR A 113 -1.60 -27.16 -8.93
N LEU A 114 -2.37 -26.62 -7.98
CA LEU A 114 -1.90 -26.44 -6.61
C LEU A 114 -1.74 -27.78 -5.88
N THR A 115 -0.56 -27.98 -5.28
CA THR A 115 -0.18 -29.16 -4.49
C THR A 115 -0.19 -28.83 -3.01
N LYS A 116 -0.16 -29.87 -2.15
CA LYS A 116 -0.08 -29.72 -0.70
C LYS A 116 1.11 -28.86 -0.27
N LYS A 117 2.30 -29.09 -0.85
CA LYS A 117 3.52 -28.33 -0.54
C LYS A 117 3.42 -26.84 -0.86
N MET A 118 2.69 -26.45 -1.91
CA MET A 118 2.47 -25.07 -2.30
C MET A 118 1.58 -24.32 -1.29
N LEU A 119 0.75 -25.05 -0.53
CA LEU A 119 -0.23 -24.55 0.42
C LEU A 119 0.21 -24.66 1.89
N GLU A 120 1.40 -25.15 2.17
CA GLU A 120 1.95 -25.29 3.52
C GLU A 120 2.28 -23.95 4.24
N PRO A 121 2.67 -22.86 3.54
CA PRO A 121 3.06 -21.63 4.22
C PRO A 121 1.96 -21.05 5.11
N PHE A 122 2.35 -20.55 6.29
CA PHE A 122 1.45 -19.83 7.19
C PHE A 122 0.85 -18.59 6.48
N GLY A 123 -0.44 -18.32 6.72
CA GLY A 123 -1.14 -17.21 6.08
C GLY A 123 -1.51 -17.49 4.62
N HIS A 124 -1.81 -18.76 4.31
CA HIS A 124 -2.40 -19.15 3.04
C HIS A 124 -3.81 -18.55 2.88
N SER A 125 -4.22 -18.36 1.65
CA SER A 125 -5.57 -17.91 1.33
C SER A 125 -6.54 -19.09 1.33
N PRO A 126 -7.70 -19.02 2.01
CA PRO A 126 -8.73 -20.04 1.89
C PRO A 126 -9.30 -20.18 0.47
N ALA A 127 -9.01 -19.21 -0.40
CA ALA A 127 -9.39 -19.24 -1.81
C ALA A 127 -8.45 -20.10 -2.68
N LEU A 128 -7.24 -20.42 -2.20
CA LEU A 128 -6.31 -21.32 -2.88
C LEU A 128 -6.33 -22.67 -2.17
N PHE A 129 -6.76 -23.72 -2.86
CA PHE A 129 -6.94 -25.04 -2.28
C PHE A 129 -6.31 -26.16 -3.14
N LEU A 130 -6.12 -27.32 -2.53
CA LEU A 130 -5.50 -28.48 -3.17
C LEU A 130 -6.23 -28.88 -4.47
N GLY A 131 -5.49 -29.03 -5.55
CA GLY A 131 -6.01 -29.43 -6.85
C GLY A 131 -6.61 -28.29 -7.68
N LEU A 132 -6.69 -27.06 -7.14
CA LEU A 132 -7.09 -25.90 -7.93
C LEU A 132 -6.12 -25.68 -9.08
N LYS A 133 -6.67 -25.56 -10.30
CA LYS A 133 -5.92 -25.17 -11.49
C LYS A 133 -6.02 -23.66 -11.66
N VAL A 134 -4.91 -22.96 -11.62
CA VAL A 134 -4.85 -21.49 -11.62
C VAL A 134 -3.70 -21.01 -12.50
N SER A 135 -3.90 -19.91 -13.25
CA SER A 135 -2.83 -19.34 -14.07
C SER A 135 -1.75 -18.65 -13.21
N ALA A 136 -0.52 -18.60 -13.71
CA ALA A 136 0.56 -17.86 -13.08
C ALA A 136 0.18 -16.38 -12.86
N GLU A 137 -0.56 -15.77 -13.79
CA GLU A 137 -1.08 -14.40 -13.65
C GLU A 137 -2.01 -14.24 -12.44
N ASN A 138 -2.92 -15.19 -12.22
CA ASN A 138 -3.84 -15.13 -11.08
C ASN A 138 -3.11 -15.39 -9.75
N LEU A 139 -2.06 -16.21 -9.73
CA LEU A 139 -1.19 -16.34 -8.57
C LEU A 139 -0.43 -15.04 -8.28
N LEU A 140 0.08 -14.35 -9.31
CA LEU A 140 0.67 -13.02 -9.15
C LEU A 140 -0.32 -12.02 -8.54
N LYS A 141 -1.56 -11.98 -9.06
CA LYS A 141 -2.62 -11.12 -8.50
C LYS A 141 -2.93 -11.46 -7.04
N ALA A 142 -3.06 -12.73 -6.69
CA ALA A 142 -3.28 -13.17 -5.30
C ALA A 142 -2.12 -12.74 -4.37
N SER A 143 -0.88 -12.92 -4.82
CA SER A 143 0.33 -12.54 -4.11
C SER A 143 0.42 -11.02 -3.87
N LEU A 144 0.10 -10.21 -4.88
CA LEU A 144 0.30 -8.76 -4.85
C LEU A 144 -0.88 -8.02 -4.21
N ILE A 145 -2.11 -8.41 -4.50
CA ILE A 145 -3.34 -7.77 -4.02
C ILE A 145 -3.63 -8.17 -2.57
N GLN A 146 -3.85 -9.46 -2.32
CA GLN A 146 -4.20 -9.95 -0.97
C GLN A 146 -2.98 -10.29 -0.11
N SER A 147 -1.77 -10.25 -0.70
CA SER A 147 -0.53 -10.61 0.01
C SER A 147 -0.49 -12.06 0.52
N THR A 148 -1.16 -13.00 -0.17
CA THR A 148 -1.16 -14.41 0.21
C THR A 148 0.26 -14.98 0.16
N ASN A 149 0.55 -16.00 0.97
CA ASN A 149 1.89 -16.60 1.04
C ASN A 149 2.00 -17.88 0.20
N ASP A 150 0.88 -18.57 -0.03
CA ASP A 150 0.76 -19.74 -0.88
C ASP A 150 0.92 -19.44 -2.38
N ALA A 151 0.48 -18.27 -2.84
CA ALA A 151 0.61 -17.88 -4.25
C ALA A 151 2.09 -17.73 -4.70
N PRO A 152 2.96 -16.97 -4.01
CA PRO A 152 4.37 -16.90 -4.35
C PRO A 152 5.08 -18.26 -4.20
N GLU A 153 4.73 -19.07 -3.20
CA GLU A 153 5.24 -20.43 -3.06
C GLU A 153 4.85 -21.30 -4.25
N SER A 154 3.60 -21.20 -4.72
CA SER A 154 3.15 -21.96 -5.90
C SER A 154 3.94 -21.61 -7.15
N LEU A 155 4.22 -20.32 -7.39
CA LEU A 155 5.07 -19.88 -8.49
C LEU A 155 6.50 -20.41 -8.36
N ALA A 156 7.05 -20.36 -7.14
CA ALA A 156 8.40 -20.84 -6.88
C ALA A 156 8.53 -22.37 -7.04
N TYR A 157 7.57 -23.13 -6.51
CA TYR A 157 7.57 -24.59 -6.69
C TYR A 157 7.43 -25.00 -8.14
N PHE A 158 6.62 -24.28 -8.93
CA PHE A 158 6.46 -24.56 -10.36
C PHE A 158 7.79 -24.42 -11.14
N LEU A 159 8.57 -23.36 -10.86
CA LEU A 159 9.87 -23.14 -11.52
C LEU A 159 11.01 -23.96 -10.91
N GLY A 160 10.79 -24.54 -9.73
CA GLY A 160 11.81 -25.11 -8.85
C GLY A 160 12.23 -24.10 -7.77
N LYS A 161 11.85 -24.37 -6.50
CA LYS A 161 11.96 -23.40 -5.39
C LYS A 161 13.38 -22.87 -5.18
N GLU A 162 14.39 -23.75 -5.18
CA GLU A 162 15.80 -23.35 -5.02
C GLU A 162 16.29 -22.50 -6.20
N LYS A 163 15.93 -22.88 -7.42
CA LYS A 163 16.22 -22.12 -8.63
C LYS A 163 15.59 -20.75 -8.60
N PHE A 164 14.33 -20.66 -8.16
CA PHE A 164 13.61 -19.40 -8.04
C PHE A 164 14.30 -18.45 -7.05
N LEU A 165 14.67 -18.95 -5.88
CA LEU A 165 15.36 -18.18 -4.86
C LEU A 165 16.76 -17.74 -5.33
N THR A 166 17.46 -18.60 -6.06
CA THR A 166 18.73 -18.25 -6.71
C THR A 166 18.53 -17.07 -7.67
N PHE A 167 17.48 -17.10 -8.49
CA PHE A 167 17.17 -16.00 -9.41
C PHE A 167 16.84 -14.69 -8.69
N MET A 168 16.11 -14.73 -7.57
CA MET A 168 15.85 -13.54 -6.75
C MET A 168 17.15 -12.88 -6.28
N ASN A 169 18.08 -13.66 -5.73
CA ASN A 169 19.35 -13.14 -5.24
C ASN A 169 20.29 -12.70 -6.39
N GLN A 170 20.28 -13.39 -7.53
CA GLN A 170 21.00 -12.95 -8.73
C GLN A 170 20.43 -11.64 -9.28
N LYS A 171 19.09 -11.48 -9.29
CA LYS A 171 18.46 -10.24 -9.70
C LYS A 171 18.82 -9.10 -8.75
N ALA A 172 18.78 -9.32 -7.43
CA ALA A 172 19.23 -8.34 -6.45
C ALA A 172 20.67 -7.87 -6.75
N LYS A 173 21.59 -8.82 -7.01
CA LYS A 173 22.97 -8.50 -7.39
C LYS A 173 23.04 -7.71 -8.70
N LYS A 174 22.26 -8.07 -9.74
CA LYS A 174 22.21 -7.34 -11.02
C LYS A 174 21.67 -5.92 -10.87
N LEU A 175 20.78 -5.68 -9.90
CA LEU A 175 20.23 -4.37 -9.58
C LEU A 175 21.11 -3.61 -8.57
N GLU A 176 22.30 -4.12 -8.25
CA GLU A 176 23.22 -3.52 -7.27
C GLU A 176 22.60 -3.36 -5.87
N MET A 177 21.65 -4.22 -5.50
CA MET A 177 21.04 -4.27 -4.19
C MET A 177 21.96 -5.01 -3.21
N THR A 178 23.08 -4.38 -2.89
CA THR A 178 24.23 -5.03 -2.19
C THR A 178 23.92 -5.41 -0.74
N ASN A 179 22.91 -4.82 -0.14
CA ASN A 179 22.48 -5.08 1.22
C ASN A 179 21.14 -5.84 1.28
N THR A 180 20.81 -6.60 0.21
CA THR A 180 19.55 -7.34 0.10
C THR A 180 19.83 -8.83 -0.08
N VAL A 181 19.16 -9.65 0.75
CA VAL A 181 19.20 -11.11 0.65
C VAL A 181 17.80 -11.68 0.83
N PHE A 182 17.47 -12.66 0.00
CA PHE A 182 16.22 -13.42 0.05
C PHE A 182 16.47 -14.85 0.48
N TYR A 183 15.78 -15.32 1.51
CA TYR A 183 15.78 -16.68 2.05
C TYR A 183 14.46 -17.41 1.78
N ASP A 184 13.40 -16.69 1.47
CA ASP A 184 12.14 -17.21 0.99
C ASP A 184 11.50 -16.27 -0.05
N VAL A 185 10.42 -16.73 -0.68
CA VAL A 185 9.75 -16.04 -1.79
C VAL A 185 8.54 -15.22 -1.34
N SER A 186 8.11 -15.36 -0.09
CA SER A 186 6.88 -14.74 0.44
C SER A 186 7.16 -13.60 1.42
N GLY A 187 8.34 -13.60 2.06
CA GLY A 187 8.71 -12.66 3.11
C GLY A 187 8.25 -13.10 4.50
N LEU A 188 7.97 -14.39 4.71
CA LEU A 188 7.69 -14.95 6.03
C LEU A 188 8.95 -15.13 6.87
N ASN A 189 10.08 -15.38 6.22
CA ASN A 189 11.35 -15.47 6.89
C ASN A 189 11.88 -14.06 7.20
N SER A 190 12.04 -13.74 8.48
CA SER A 190 12.57 -12.43 8.93
C SER A 190 14.04 -12.20 8.51
N ALA A 191 14.74 -13.23 8.07
CA ALA A 191 16.06 -13.11 7.46
C ALA A 191 16.02 -12.45 6.07
N ASN A 192 14.87 -12.42 5.36
CA ASN A 192 14.71 -11.59 4.18
C ASN A 192 14.90 -10.12 4.58
N HIS A 193 15.98 -9.52 4.18
CA HIS A 193 16.33 -8.17 4.56
C HIS A 193 16.76 -7.32 3.35
N SER A 194 16.60 -6.02 3.50
CA SER A 194 17.01 -5.02 2.52
C SER A 194 17.20 -3.66 3.19
N THR A 195 17.55 -2.66 2.40
CA THR A 195 17.64 -1.26 2.79
C THR A 195 16.63 -0.44 2.00
N ALA A 196 16.30 0.76 2.48
CA ALA A 196 15.42 1.67 1.73
C ALA A 196 16.05 2.05 0.38
N GLN A 197 17.37 2.20 0.33
CA GLN A 197 18.12 2.48 -0.90
C GLN A 197 18.03 1.34 -1.92
N ASP A 198 18.19 0.09 -1.49
CA ASP A 198 18.11 -1.07 -2.38
C ASP A 198 16.68 -1.28 -2.90
N LEU A 199 15.66 -1.10 -2.03
CA LEU A 199 14.27 -1.19 -2.45
C LEU A 199 13.88 -0.09 -3.45
N ALA A 200 14.49 1.08 -3.40
CA ALA A 200 14.30 2.13 -4.40
C ALA A 200 14.80 1.68 -5.79
N LYS A 201 15.94 0.97 -5.84
CA LYS A 201 16.47 0.38 -7.10
C LYS A 201 15.50 -0.67 -7.66
N LEU A 202 14.92 -1.52 -6.80
CA LEU A 202 13.91 -2.49 -7.21
C LEU A 202 12.65 -1.80 -7.75
N LEU A 203 12.16 -0.75 -7.07
CA LEU A 203 10.99 0.00 -7.53
C LEU A 203 11.27 0.71 -8.86
N LEU A 204 12.45 1.29 -9.05
CA LEU A 204 12.87 1.89 -10.32
C LEU A 204 12.88 0.85 -11.44
N TYR A 205 13.43 -0.35 -11.17
CA TYR A 205 13.42 -1.45 -12.13
C TYR A 205 12.01 -1.87 -12.52
N ILE A 206 11.12 -2.05 -11.53
CA ILE A 206 9.71 -2.39 -11.74
C ILE A 206 9.01 -1.30 -12.54
N TYR A 207 9.21 -0.03 -12.18
CA TYR A 207 8.58 1.10 -12.85
C TYR A 207 8.93 1.17 -14.35
N LYS A 208 10.19 0.86 -14.70
CA LYS A 208 10.69 0.91 -16.07
C LYS A 208 10.38 -0.34 -16.90
N ASN A 209 10.42 -1.53 -16.29
CA ASN A 209 10.42 -2.80 -17.02
C ASN A 209 9.19 -3.68 -16.77
N HIS A 210 8.51 -3.50 -15.64
CA HIS A 210 7.36 -4.32 -15.23
C HIS A 210 6.22 -3.45 -14.63
N PRO A 211 5.74 -2.42 -15.36
CA PRO A 211 4.69 -1.53 -14.85
C PRO A 211 3.39 -2.26 -14.51
N GLU A 212 3.16 -3.45 -15.10
CA GLU A 212 2.05 -4.33 -14.77
C GLU A 212 2.02 -4.76 -13.30
N ILE A 213 3.18 -4.91 -12.63
CA ILE A 213 3.25 -5.18 -11.18
C ILE A 213 2.57 -4.05 -10.41
N LEU A 214 2.88 -2.80 -10.77
CA LEU A 214 2.29 -1.62 -10.13
C LEU A 214 0.80 -1.53 -10.39
N SER A 215 0.37 -1.78 -11.63
CA SER A 215 -1.04 -1.81 -12.00
C SER A 215 -1.82 -2.83 -11.17
N ILE A 216 -1.33 -4.07 -11.06
CA ILE A 216 -1.96 -5.12 -10.24
C ILE A 216 -2.10 -4.66 -8.77
N THR A 217 -1.08 -4.02 -8.18
CA THR A 217 -1.13 -3.59 -6.78
C THR A 217 -2.09 -2.43 -6.53
N LYS A 218 -2.58 -1.77 -7.57
CA LYS A 218 -3.58 -0.71 -7.51
C LYS A 218 -5.03 -1.23 -7.57
N ASP A 219 -5.24 -2.47 -8.02
CA ASP A 219 -6.57 -3.06 -8.09
C ASP A 219 -7.16 -3.24 -6.68
N ASN A 220 -8.41 -2.85 -6.51
CA ASN A 220 -9.12 -3.02 -5.23
C ASN A 220 -9.30 -4.50 -4.87
N ASN A 221 -9.70 -5.29 -5.85
CA ASN A 221 -9.91 -6.73 -5.71
C ASN A 221 -9.88 -7.41 -7.08
N PHE A 222 -9.75 -8.73 -7.08
CA PHE A 222 -10.05 -9.55 -8.26
C PHE A 222 -10.82 -10.80 -7.88
N TRP A 223 -11.45 -11.41 -8.88
CA TRP A 223 -12.25 -12.61 -8.74
C TRP A 223 -11.68 -13.72 -9.59
N LEU A 224 -11.52 -14.89 -8.99
CA LEU A 224 -11.03 -16.10 -9.65
C LEU A 224 -12.14 -17.16 -9.64
N PRO A 225 -12.64 -17.63 -10.79
CA PRO A 225 -13.56 -18.76 -10.81
C PRO A 225 -12.83 -20.07 -10.45
N ASP A 226 -13.43 -20.88 -9.58
CA ASP A 226 -12.99 -22.25 -9.34
C ASP A 226 -13.58 -23.21 -10.40
N SER A 227 -13.25 -24.51 -10.27
CA SER A 227 -13.73 -25.55 -11.22
C SER A 227 -15.25 -25.75 -11.21
N THR A 228 -15.95 -25.23 -10.19
CA THR A 228 -17.42 -25.29 -10.10
C THR A 228 -18.10 -24.02 -10.59
N GLY A 229 -17.32 -23.01 -10.99
CA GLY A 229 -17.79 -21.68 -11.38
C GLY A 229 -18.02 -20.73 -10.20
N ARG A 230 -17.73 -21.14 -8.96
CA ARG A 230 -17.79 -20.25 -7.79
C ARG A 230 -16.67 -19.22 -7.89
N LEU A 231 -17.01 -17.97 -7.64
CA LEU A 231 -16.05 -16.86 -7.65
C LEU A 231 -15.33 -16.72 -6.29
N LEU A 232 -14.02 -16.88 -6.31
CA LEU A 232 -13.12 -16.69 -5.17
C LEU A 232 -12.64 -15.23 -5.17
N LYS A 233 -12.94 -14.49 -4.11
CA LYS A 233 -12.59 -13.07 -3.99
C LYS A 233 -11.24 -12.88 -3.32
N PHE A 234 -10.40 -12.03 -3.91
CA PHE A 234 -9.14 -11.55 -3.36
C PHE A 234 -9.24 -10.04 -3.19
N GLN A 235 -9.03 -9.54 -1.98
CA GLN A 235 -9.17 -8.12 -1.65
C GLN A 235 -7.81 -7.49 -1.34
N ASN A 236 -7.61 -6.26 -1.80
CA ASN A 236 -6.37 -5.54 -1.58
C ASN A 236 -6.18 -5.20 -0.08
N VAL A 237 -5.02 -5.58 0.44
CA VAL A 237 -4.60 -5.29 1.83
C VAL A 237 -3.75 -4.02 1.93
N ASN A 238 -3.44 -3.37 0.82
CA ASN A 238 -2.71 -2.12 0.79
C ASN A 238 -3.68 -0.93 0.74
N ASN A 239 -3.92 -0.28 1.88
CA ASN A 239 -4.88 0.83 2.00
C ASN A 239 -4.54 2.08 1.16
N PHE A 240 -3.42 2.09 0.42
CA PHE A 240 -3.10 3.19 -0.49
C PHE A 240 -3.74 3.04 -1.88
N TYR A 241 -4.29 1.87 -2.23
CA TYR A 241 -4.83 1.61 -3.56
C TYR A 241 -5.91 2.61 -4.02
N TYR A 242 -6.66 3.20 -3.08
CA TYR A 242 -7.72 4.18 -3.41
C TYR A 242 -7.24 5.64 -3.46
N PHE A 243 -5.95 5.92 -3.14
CA PHE A 243 -5.42 7.27 -3.26
C PHE A 243 -5.12 7.60 -4.72
N PRO A 244 -5.61 8.74 -5.26
CA PRO A 244 -5.41 9.10 -6.67
C PRO A 244 -3.93 9.19 -7.07
N SER A 245 -3.07 9.62 -6.14
CA SER A 245 -1.63 9.71 -6.38
C SER A 245 -0.88 8.38 -6.31
N PHE A 246 -1.49 7.30 -5.84
CA PHE A 246 -0.85 5.99 -5.73
C PHE A 246 -0.67 5.36 -7.11
N ILE A 247 0.57 5.08 -7.51
CA ILE A 247 0.89 4.39 -8.76
C ILE A 247 0.93 2.89 -8.55
N GLY A 248 1.46 2.43 -7.42
CA GLY A 248 1.55 1.02 -7.08
C GLY A 248 2.58 0.75 -5.99
N GLY A 249 2.62 -0.48 -5.48
CA GLY A 249 3.60 -0.89 -4.48
C GLY A 249 3.09 -1.95 -3.51
N LYS A 250 3.86 -2.23 -2.47
CA LYS A 250 3.61 -3.32 -1.54
C LYS A 250 3.82 -2.92 -0.11
N THR A 251 2.95 -3.42 0.77
CA THR A 251 3.10 -3.36 2.22
C THR A 251 3.61 -4.69 2.76
N GLY A 252 4.27 -4.65 3.91
CA GLY A 252 4.67 -5.84 4.65
C GLY A 252 4.46 -5.68 6.15
N TYR A 253 4.32 -6.80 6.84
CA TYR A 253 4.27 -6.86 8.30
C TYR A 253 4.78 -8.22 8.78
N LEU A 254 5.69 -8.18 9.73
CA LEU A 254 6.08 -9.25 10.64
C LEU A 254 6.39 -8.58 11.99
N PRO A 255 6.33 -9.30 13.11
CA PRO A 255 6.76 -8.74 14.40
C PRO A 255 8.16 -8.11 14.34
N GLU A 256 9.12 -8.77 13.70
CA GLU A 256 10.52 -8.35 13.57
C GLU A 256 10.71 -7.20 12.57
N ALA A 257 9.91 -7.18 11.49
CA ALA A 257 9.92 -6.13 10.48
C ALA A 257 9.10 -4.91 10.89
N LYS A 258 8.18 -5.07 11.84
CA LYS A 258 7.09 -4.12 12.07
C LYS A 258 6.33 -3.84 10.77
N GLN A 259 5.86 -2.63 10.58
CA GLN A 259 5.17 -2.24 9.34
C GLN A 259 6.19 -1.70 8.33
N THR A 260 6.13 -2.21 7.10
CA THR A 260 6.99 -1.80 5.99
C THR A 260 6.17 -1.38 4.78
N LEU A 261 6.72 -0.50 3.96
CA LEU A 261 6.15 -0.04 2.70
C LEU A 261 7.26 0.15 1.66
N ALA A 262 7.00 -0.26 0.42
CA ALA A 262 7.73 0.15 -0.76
C ALA A 262 6.71 0.46 -1.87
N SER A 263 6.53 1.72 -2.22
CA SER A 263 5.46 2.18 -3.11
C SER A 263 5.88 3.40 -3.92
N ILE A 264 5.22 3.62 -5.05
CA ILE A 264 5.42 4.79 -5.91
C ILE A 264 4.15 5.64 -5.88
N PHE A 265 4.33 6.95 -5.73
CA PHE A 265 3.26 7.95 -5.77
C PHE A 265 3.57 9.02 -6.82
N ASN A 266 2.54 9.54 -7.45
CA ASN A 266 2.65 10.76 -8.26
C ASN A 266 2.55 11.97 -7.31
N VAL A 267 3.63 12.72 -7.18
CA VAL A 267 3.69 13.94 -6.36
C VAL A 267 4.17 15.07 -7.25
N ASN A 268 3.34 16.09 -7.45
CA ASN A 268 3.64 17.23 -8.32
C ASN A 268 4.13 16.77 -9.73
N GLU A 269 3.35 15.84 -10.32
CA GLU A 269 3.61 15.24 -11.64
C GLU A 269 4.90 14.40 -11.75
N LYS A 270 5.56 14.11 -10.62
CA LYS A 270 6.79 13.30 -10.56
C LYS A 270 6.51 11.94 -9.91
N PRO A 271 7.03 10.84 -10.47
CA PRO A 271 6.95 9.51 -9.85
C PRO A 271 7.95 9.43 -8.69
N ILE A 272 7.46 9.49 -7.47
CA ILE A 272 8.28 9.41 -6.25
C ILE A 272 8.15 8.02 -5.64
N ALA A 273 9.25 7.28 -5.55
CA ALA A 273 9.31 6.08 -4.75
C ALA A 273 9.43 6.46 -3.27
N ILE A 274 8.55 5.91 -2.44
CA ILE A 274 8.55 6.09 -0.99
C ILE A 274 8.72 4.72 -0.35
N ILE A 275 9.80 4.57 0.41
CA ILE A 275 10.11 3.39 1.19
C ILE A 275 10.07 3.77 2.68
N VAL A 276 9.39 2.96 3.48
CA VAL A 276 9.30 3.11 4.94
C VAL A 276 9.60 1.74 5.56
N LEU A 277 10.60 1.65 6.42
CA LEU A 277 11.02 0.40 7.06
C LEU A 277 10.90 0.48 8.58
N SER A 278 10.49 -0.62 9.18
CA SER A 278 10.37 -0.83 10.63
C SER A 278 9.50 0.23 11.35
N SER A 279 8.47 0.72 10.68
CA SER A 279 7.56 1.73 11.22
C SER A 279 6.57 1.12 12.21
N ALA A 280 6.21 1.88 13.25
CA ALA A 280 5.07 1.56 14.10
C ALA A 280 3.73 1.86 13.39
N ASN A 281 3.71 2.85 12.48
CA ASN A 281 2.55 3.22 11.68
C ASN A 281 3.00 3.74 10.30
N ARG A 282 3.23 2.80 9.35
CA ARG A 282 3.67 3.14 7.98
C ARG A 282 2.71 4.09 7.26
N GLN A 283 1.42 4.02 7.57
CA GLN A 283 0.43 4.88 6.92
C GLN A 283 0.59 6.34 7.34
N ALA A 284 0.73 6.59 8.64
CA ALA A 284 0.98 7.93 9.16
C ALA A 284 2.31 8.51 8.67
N ASP A 285 3.39 7.69 8.70
CA ASP A 285 4.71 8.09 8.21
C ASP A 285 4.66 8.43 6.72
N THR A 286 4.00 7.59 5.89
CA THR A 286 3.88 7.83 4.45
C THR A 286 3.11 9.11 4.16
N PHE A 287 2.00 9.37 4.86
CA PHE A 287 1.26 10.62 4.69
C PHE A 287 2.07 11.84 5.11
N THR A 288 2.87 11.71 6.17
CA THR A 288 3.77 12.79 6.60
C THR A 288 4.85 13.07 5.55
N ILE A 289 5.41 12.02 4.94
CA ILE A 289 6.35 12.16 3.81
C ILE A 289 5.67 12.86 2.63
N LEU A 290 4.51 12.35 2.17
CA LEU A 290 3.77 12.91 1.04
C LEU A 290 3.43 14.39 1.24
N ARG A 291 3.05 14.80 2.46
CA ARG A 291 2.79 16.19 2.78
C ARG A 291 4.05 17.04 2.69
N LYS A 292 5.16 16.63 3.35
CA LYS A 292 6.44 17.34 3.27
C LYS A 292 6.90 17.54 1.83
N LEU A 293 6.69 16.54 0.96
CA LEU A 293 7.04 16.63 -0.47
C LEU A 293 6.14 17.60 -1.24
N LYS A 294 4.89 17.79 -0.84
CA LYS A 294 3.99 18.78 -1.47
C LYS A 294 4.28 20.20 -1.02
N ASP A 295 4.68 20.38 0.24
CA ASP A 295 4.94 21.69 0.85
C ASP A 295 6.33 22.25 0.48
N SER A 296 7.21 21.42 -0.10
CA SER A 296 8.59 21.81 -0.49
C SER A 296 8.69 22.48 -1.87
N HIS A 297 7.54 22.85 -2.46
CA HIS A 297 7.44 23.50 -3.78
C HIS A 297 6.43 24.69 -3.73
#